data_902c9bb117e87f83cfefeb75a7f2a8dc
#
_entry.id   902c9bb117e87f83cfefeb75a7f2a8dc
#
_cell.length_a   1.000
_cell.length_b   1.000
_cell.length_c   1.000
_cell.angle_alpha   90.00
_cell.angle_beta   90.00
_cell.angle_gamma   90.00
#
_symmetry.space_group_name_H-M   'P 1'
#
loop_
_entity.id
_entity.type
_entity.pdbx_description
1 polymer ?
#
loop_
_entity_poly.entity_id
_entity_poly.type
_entity_poly.pdbx_seq_one_letter_code
_entity_poly.pdbx_strand_id
1 'polypeptide(L)'
;MIYEMRTYQVQPGKAAEFLKMYEAKGLPIISRYARLIGCWVKESGVLNSTVFIWAYDDFAHRTSQRAVLSKDQEWIAFIPEMLPYLVHQESVFMTPAMFSPNK
;
A
#
# COMPACT_ATOMS: atom_id res chain seq x y z
N MET A 1 -17.32 0.19 -5.14
CA MET A 1 -15.93 0.42 -4.66
C MET A 1 -15.48 -0.69 -3.75
N ILE A 2 -14.23 -1.08 -3.84
CA ILE A 2 -13.57 -1.91 -2.85
C ILE A 2 -12.33 -1.16 -2.33
N TYR A 3 -11.93 -1.51 -1.13
CA TYR A 3 -10.74 -0.95 -0.50
C TYR A 3 -9.79 -2.08 -0.16
N GLU A 4 -8.52 -1.90 -0.45
CA GLU A 4 -7.47 -2.84 -0.07
C GLU A 4 -6.65 -2.20 1.04
N MET A 5 -6.65 -2.82 2.23
CA MET A 5 -5.81 -2.41 3.34
C MET A 5 -4.54 -3.27 3.31
N ARG A 6 -3.42 -2.64 3.02
CA ARG A 6 -2.12 -3.31 3.00
C ARG A 6 -1.32 -2.87 4.21
N THR A 7 -0.94 -3.83 5.02
CA THR A 7 -0.13 -3.58 6.21
C THR A 7 1.26 -4.14 5.99
N TYR A 8 2.26 -3.29 6.17
CA TYR A 8 3.67 -3.68 6.07
C TYR A 8 4.31 -3.54 7.44
N GLN A 9 4.82 -4.65 7.99
CA GLN A 9 5.68 -4.63 9.15
C GLN A 9 7.11 -4.52 8.64
N VAL A 10 7.82 -3.50 9.10
CA VAL A 10 9.20 -3.25 8.66
C VAL A 10 10.18 -3.52 9.79
N GLN A 11 11.47 -3.54 9.46
CA GLN A 11 12.54 -3.73 10.43
C GLN A 11 12.41 -2.74 11.59
N PRO A 12 12.65 -3.17 12.84
CA PRO A 12 12.54 -2.29 14.01
C PRO A 12 13.30 -0.99 13.84
N GLY A 13 12.62 0.11 14.12
CA GLY A 13 13.20 1.45 14.03
C GLY A 13 13.30 2.02 12.62
N LYS A 14 12.78 1.31 11.60
CA LYS A 14 12.94 1.71 10.19
C LYS A 14 11.67 2.25 9.55
N ALA A 15 10.57 2.40 10.30
CA ALA A 15 9.30 2.85 9.73
C ALA A 15 9.39 4.24 9.09
N ALA A 16 10.02 5.19 9.77
CA ALA A 16 10.16 6.55 9.25
C ALA A 16 11.02 6.60 7.98
N GLU A 17 12.13 5.86 7.96
CA GLU A 17 13.00 5.76 6.80
C GLU A 17 12.28 5.09 5.62
N PHE A 18 11.55 4.00 5.89
CA PHE A 18 10.75 3.31 4.89
C PHE A 18 9.71 4.24 4.26
N LEU A 19 8.95 4.97 5.07
CA LEU A 19 7.91 5.86 4.57
C LEU A 19 8.49 7.03 3.76
N LYS A 20 9.61 7.57 4.19
CA LYS A 20 10.29 8.64 3.44
C LYS A 20 10.74 8.17 2.06
N MET A 21 11.33 6.98 2.00
CA MET A 21 11.77 6.36 0.74
C MET A 21 10.55 6.04 -0.14
N TYR A 22 9.49 5.48 0.45
CA TYR A 22 8.28 5.12 -0.28
C TYR A 22 7.60 6.36 -0.88
N GLU A 23 7.45 7.43 -0.09
CA GLU A 23 6.86 8.68 -0.57
C GLU A 23 7.64 9.27 -1.75
N ALA A 24 8.97 9.23 -1.66
CA ALA A 24 9.82 9.82 -2.68
C ALA A 24 9.86 9.01 -3.97
N LYS A 25 9.87 7.67 -3.87
CA LYS A 25 10.17 6.79 -5.02
C LYS A 25 9.02 5.88 -5.42
N GLY A 26 8.30 5.30 -4.47
CA GLY A 26 7.24 4.33 -4.75
C GLY A 26 5.89 4.98 -5.04
N LEU A 27 5.49 5.92 -4.20
CA LEU A 27 4.19 6.56 -4.29
C LEU A 27 3.92 7.23 -5.64
N PRO A 28 4.86 7.97 -6.24
CA PRO A 28 4.63 8.56 -7.57
C PRO A 28 4.33 7.54 -8.65
N ILE A 29 4.89 6.33 -8.53
CA ILE A 29 4.70 5.26 -9.53
C ILE A 29 3.34 4.58 -9.31
N ILE A 30 3.10 4.06 -8.10
CA ILE A 30 1.87 3.31 -7.82
C ILE A 30 0.62 4.18 -7.95
N SER A 31 0.74 5.48 -7.71
CA SER A 31 -0.38 6.42 -7.84
C SER A 31 -0.89 6.58 -9.27
N ARG A 32 -0.13 6.11 -10.26
CA ARG A 32 -0.60 6.04 -11.66
C ARG A 32 -1.69 4.99 -11.83
N TYR A 33 -1.74 3.99 -10.94
CA TYR A 33 -2.57 2.79 -11.10
C TYR A 33 -3.55 2.59 -9.96
N ALA A 34 -3.36 3.26 -8.83
CA ALA A 34 -4.18 3.09 -7.65
C ALA A 34 -4.41 4.43 -6.96
N ARG A 35 -5.55 4.56 -6.30
CA ARG A 35 -5.89 5.76 -5.53
C ARG A 35 -5.64 5.51 -4.06
N LEU A 36 -4.72 6.26 -3.47
CA LEU A 36 -4.44 6.19 -2.04
C LEU A 36 -5.53 6.93 -1.27
N ILE A 37 -6.18 6.24 -0.33
CA ILE A 37 -7.13 6.83 0.61
C ILE A 37 -6.39 7.43 1.79
N GLY A 38 -5.37 6.74 2.27
CA GLY A 38 -4.53 7.23 3.37
C GLY A 38 -3.45 6.25 3.72
N CYS A 39 -2.52 6.73 4.56
CA CYS A 39 -1.43 5.94 5.08
C CYS A 39 -1.24 6.30 6.55
N TRP A 40 -1.09 5.29 7.40
CA TRP A 40 -0.96 5.45 8.84
C TRP A 40 0.19 4.63 9.38
N VAL A 41 0.75 5.08 10.50
CA VAL A 41 1.71 4.30 11.28
C VAL A 41 0.98 3.78 12.52
N LYS A 42 1.13 2.49 12.83
CA LYS A 42 0.55 1.93 14.06
C LYS A 42 1.34 2.42 15.27
N GLU A 43 0.63 3.04 16.21
CA GLU A 43 1.23 3.51 17.47
C GLU A 43 1.14 2.45 18.57
N SER A 44 0.40 1.37 18.33
CA SER A 44 0.21 0.26 19.27
C SER A 44 -0.07 -1.02 18.49
N GLY A 45 -0.17 -2.14 19.19
CA GLY A 45 -0.32 -3.44 18.56
C GLY A 45 1.01 -3.92 17.99
N VAL A 46 1.03 -4.38 16.77
CA VAL A 46 2.27 -4.79 16.09
C VAL A 46 3.03 -3.55 15.67
N LEU A 47 4.06 -3.20 16.40
CA LEU A 47 4.85 -2.01 16.16
C LEU A 47 5.67 -2.10 14.87
N ASN A 48 6.19 -0.97 14.41
CA ASN A 48 6.92 -0.84 13.14
C ASN A 48 6.07 -1.26 11.96
N SER A 49 4.77 -0.99 12.03
CA SER A 49 3.82 -1.33 10.99
C SER A 49 3.23 -0.07 10.37
N THR A 50 3.13 -0.07 9.04
CA THR A 50 2.51 1.00 8.27
C THR A 50 1.30 0.43 7.55
N VAL A 51 0.23 1.22 7.46
CA VAL A 51 -1.03 0.79 6.86
C VAL A 51 -1.36 1.72 5.71
N PHE A 52 -1.52 1.13 4.52
CA PHE A 52 -1.98 1.84 3.33
C PHE A 52 -3.38 1.37 2.98
N ILE A 53 -4.28 2.28 2.68
CA ILE A 53 -5.61 1.92 2.15
C ILE A 53 -5.72 2.47 0.74
N TRP A 54 -5.95 1.56 -0.21
CA TRP A 54 -6.11 1.85 -1.63
C TRP A 54 -7.54 1.60 -2.06
N ALA A 55 -8.08 2.46 -2.93
CA ALA A 55 -9.43 2.31 -3.46
C ALA A 55 -9.40 1.88 -4.92
N TYR A 56 -10.30 0.97 -5.28
CA TYR A 56 -10.54 0.51 -6.65
C TYR A 56 -12.03 0.43 -6.90
N ASP A 57 -12.44 0.49 -8.17
CA ASP A 57 -13.85 0.38 -8.54
C ASP A 57 -14.43 -0.98 -8.16
N ASP A 58 -13.68 -2.05 -8.42
CA ASP A 58 -14.03 -3.42 -8.09
C ASP A 58 -12.77 -4.32 -8.14
N PHE A 59 -12.94 -5.62 -7.91
CA PHE A 59 -11.82 -6.58 -7.96
C PHE A 59 -11.19 -6.69 -9.34
N ALA A 60 -11.99 -6.63 -10.40
CA ALA A 60 -11.48 -6.71 -11.76
C ALA A 60 -10.59 -5.52 -12.07
N HIS A 61 -11.01 -4.32 -11.65
CA HIS A 61 -10.21 -3.10 -11.77
C HIS A 61 -8.90 -3.22 -11.02
N ARG A 62 -8.96 -3.67 -9.77
CA ARG A 62 -7.76 -3.89 -8.94
C ARG A 62 -6.78 -4.86 -9.61
N THR A 63 -7.28 -6.00 -10.09
CA THR A 63 -6.45 -7.02 -10.72
C THR A 63 -5.78 -6.47 -11.99
N SER A 64 -6.55 -5.75 -12.81
CA SER A 64 -6.05 -5.11 -14.02
C SER A 64 -4.95 -4.09 -13.71
N GLN A 65 -5.19 -3.21 -12.74
CA GLN A 65 -4.24 -2.16 -12.36
C GLN A 65 -2.95 -2.75 -11.78
N ARG A 66 -3.06 -3.80 -10.96
CA ARG A 66 -1.89 -4.50 -10.40
C ARG A 66 -1.09 -5.19 -11.51
N ALA A 67 -1.74 -5.74 -12.51
CA ALA A 67 -1.06 -6.35 -13.64
C ALA A 67 -0.23 -5.33 -14.43
N VAL A 68 -0.78 -4.14 -14.68
CA VAL A 68 -0.05 -3.06 -15.35
C VAL A 68 1.11 -2.56 -14.49
N LEU A 69 0.87 -2.35 -13.19
CA LEU A 69 1.90 -1.93 -12.25
C LEU A 69 3.10 -2.89 -12.25
N SER A 70 2.83 -4.20 -12.25
CA SER A 70 3.89 -5.22 -12.22
C SER A 70 4.80 -5.19 -13.46
N LYS A 71 4.36 -4.55 -14.52
CA LYS A 71 5.14 -4.40 -15.77
C LYS A 71 5.77 -3.02 -15.91
N ASP A 72 5.47 -2.09 -15.01
CA ASP A 72 6.07 -0.77 -15.03
C ASP A 72 7.54 -0.88 -14.64
N GLN A 73 8.43 -0.45 -15.52
CA GLN A 73 9.87 -0.60 -15.32
C GLN A 73 10.39 0.18 -14.12
N GLU A 74 9.79 1.32 -13.83
CA GLU A 74 10.17 2.11 -12.65
C GLU A 74 9.75 1.39 -11.36
N TRP A 75 8.59 0.73 -11.35
CA TRP A 75 8.14 -0.08 -10.22
C TRP A 75 9.03 -1.29 -10.00
N ILE A 76 9.38 -1.98 -11.08
CA ILE A 76 10.30 -3.12 -11.04
C ILE A 76 11.64 -2.71 -10.43
N ALA A 77 12.15 -1.54 -10.80
CA ALA A 77 13.40 -1.01 -10.25
C ALA A 77 13.28 -0.59 -8.78
N PHE A 78 12.08 -0.16 -8.35
CA PHE A 78 11.82 0.25 -6.97
C PHE A 78 11.72 -0.93 -6.00
N ILE A 79 11.13 -2.04 -6.42
CA ILE A 79 10.87 -3.20 -5.55
C ILE A 79 12.13 -3.67 -4.79
N PRO A 80 13.31 -3.81 -5.39
CA PRO A 80 14.51 -4.22 -4.66
C PRO A 80 14.95 -3.23 -3.58
N GLU A 81 14.56 -1.96 -3.68
CA GLU A 81 14.84 -0.97 -2.63
C GLU A 81 13.87 -1.09 -1.46
N MET A 82 12.64 -1.53 -1.72
CA MET A 82 11.59 -1.67 -0.70
C MET A 82 11.72 -2.98 0.09
N LEU A 83 11.95 -4.09 -0.60
CA LEU A 83 11.89 -5.42 0.02
C LEU A 83 12.78 -5.61 1.26
N PRO A 84 14.02 -5.06 1.32
CA PRO A 84 14.84 -5.22 2.50
C PRO A 84 14.25 -4.68 3.79
N TYR A 85 13.32 -3.73 3.70
CA TYR A 85 12.66 -3.17 4.88
C TYR A 85 11.59 -4.11 5.43
N LEU A 86 10.99 -4.96 4.59
CA LEU A 86 9.78 -5.71 4.94
C LEU A 86 10.12 -6.95 5.77
N VAL A 87 9.42 -7.10 6.90
CA VAL A 87 9.46 -8.29 7.74
C VAL A 87 8.24 -9.16 7.46
N HIS A 88 7.08 -8.52 7.30
CA HIS A 88 5.80 -9.19 7.08
C HIS A 88 4.87 -8.24 6.34
N GLN A 89 3.97 -8.79 5.52
CA GLN A 89 2.96 -7.99 4.85
C GLN A 89 1.64 -8.73 4.81
N GLU A 90 0.56 -7.95 4.85
CA GLU A 90 -0.81 -8.46 4.77
C GLU A 90 -1.62 -7.61 3.81
N SER A 91 -2.62 -8.21 3.19
CA SER A 91 -3.59 -7.53 2.35
C SER A 91 -4.99 -8.00 2.74
N VAL A 92 -5.85 -7.06 3.05
CA VAL A 92 -7.26 -7.32 3.42
C VAL A 92 -8.14 -6.47 2.52
N PHE A 93 -9.13 -7.11 1.90
CA PHE A 93 -10.14 -6.40 1.11
C PHE A 93 -11.36 -6.09 1.96
N MET A 94 -11.90 -4.89 1.75
CA MET A 94 -13.06 -4.40 2.49
C MET A 94 -14.05 -3.78 1.52
N THR A 95 -15.33 -3.99 1.77
CA THR A 95 -16.40 -3.26 1.10
C THR A 95 -17.06 -2.34 2.12
N PRO A 96 -17.44 -1.11 1.74
CA PRO A 96 -18.05 -0.20 2.70
C PRO A 96 -19.42 -0.70 3.12
N ALA A 97 -19.74 -0.55 4.41
CA ALA A 97 -21.10 -0.76 4.90
C ALA A 97 -22.03 0.31 4.32
N MET A 98 -23.33 0.04 4.30
CA MET A 98 -24.30 0.97 3.70
C MET A 98 -24.27 2.36 4.33
N PHE A 99 -23.97 2.45 5.62
CA PHE A 99 -23.91 3.73 6.35
C PHE A 99 -22.51 4.35 6.35
N SER A 100 -21.51 3.71 5.70
CA SER A 100 -20.16 4.26 5.69
C SER A 100 -20.12 5.57 4.90
N PRO A 101 -19.46 6.63 5.40
CA PRO A 101 -19.27 7.85 4.63
C PRO A 101 -18.38 7.66 3.40
N ASN A 102 -17.49 6.66 3.42
CA ASN A 102 -16.64 6.28 2.29
C ASN A 102 -17.27 5.11 1.54
N LYS A 103 -17.54 5.31 0.25
CA LYS A 103 -18.18 4.28 -0.58
C LYS A 103 -17.50 4.14 -1.92
#